data_ace84f9160abd688420d7313cd124c20
#
_entry.id   ace84f9160abd688420d7313cd124c20
#
_cell.length_a   1.000
_cell.length_b   1.000
_cell.length_c   1.000
_cell.angle_alpha   90.00
_cell.angle_beta   90.00
_cell.angle_gamma   90.00
#
_symmetry.space_group_name_H-M   'P 1'
#
loop_
_entity.id
_entity.type
_entity.pdbx_description
1 polymer ?
#
loop_
_entity_poly.entity_id
_entity_poly.type
_entity_poly.pdbx_seq_one_letter_code
_entity_poly.pdbx_strand_id
1 'polypeptide(L)' 'GDVYKRQGEDAIIQRIGGKPEVRQHLENLGFVVGGNVSVINTIGGNLIVNVKEARVAISREMAQKIMV' A
#
# COMPACT_ATOMS: atom_id res chain seq x y z
N GLY A 1 7.29 8.54 5.09
CA GLY A 1 5.86 8.84 5.03
C GLY A 1 5.05 7.65 4.59
N ASP A 2 3.74 7.82 4.50
CA ASP A 2 2.89 6.74 4.04
C ASP A 2 2.85 6.67 2.51
N VAL A 3 2.43 5.52 1.99
CA VAL A 3 2.42 5.25 0.55
C VAL A 3 1.43 6.15 -0.20
N TYR A 4 0.39 6.61 0.48
CA TYR A 4 -0.63 7.45 -0.11
C TYR A 4 -0.05 8.73 -0.75
N LYS A 5 1.06 9.22 -0.21
CA LYS A 5 1.70 10.45 -0.69
C LYS A 5 2.73 10.22 -1.78
N ARG A 6 2.87 9.00 -2.27
CA ARG A 6 3.91 8.62 -3.21
C ARG A 6 3.40 8.34 -4.62
N GLN A 7 2.35 9.03 -5.04
CA GLN A 7 1.76 8.80 -6.35
C GLN A 7 2.81 8.98 -7.45
N GLY A 8 2.87 7.99 -8.35
CA GLY A 8 3.82 8.00 -9.46
C GLY A 8 5.21 7.50 -9.10
N GLU A 9 5.44 7.06 -7.85
CA GLU A 9 6.76 6.60 -7.40
C GLU A 9 6.75 5.13 -7.04
N ASP A 10 7.91 4.49 -7.25
CA ASP A 10 8.18 3.16 -6.71
C ASP A 10 8.75 3.33 -5.30
N ALA A 11 8.38 2.47 -4.39
CA ALA A 11 8.84 2.55 -3.02
C ALA A 11 9.01 1.18 -2.41
N ILE A 12 9.82 1.11 -1.35
CA ILE A 12 10.01 -0.12 -0.58
C ILE A 12 9.22 0.02 0.71
N ILE A 13 8.42 -0.98 1.03
CA ILE A 13 7.62 -0.98 2.24
C ILE A 13 8.53 -1.15 3.45
N GLN A 14 8.54 -0.17 4.34
CA GLN A 14 9.36 -0.18 5.55
C GLN A 14 8.61 -0.75 6.74
N ARG A 15 7.31 -0.46 6.82
CA ARG A 15 6.49 -0.89 7.95
C ARG A 15 5.02 -0.87 7.56
N ILE A 16 4.25 -1.76 8.16
CA ILE A 16 2.79 -1.78 8.02
C ILE A 16 2.19 -1.61 9.40
N GLY A 17 1.41 -0.54 9.57
CA GLY A 17 0.75 -0.23 10.83
C GLY A 17 -0.63 -0.84 10.93
N GLY A 18 -1.32 -0.50 12.01
CA GLY A 18 -2.69 -0.93 12.23
C GLY A 18 -2.80 -2.17 13.10
N LYS A 19 -4.03 -2.62 13.28
CA LYS A 19 -4.33 -3.81 14.08
C LYS A 19 -3.86 -5.08 13.38
N PRO A 20 -3.64 -6.17 14.11
CA PRO A 20 -3.17 -7.42 13.48
C PRO A 20 -4.04 -7.91 12.33
N GLU A 21 -5.36 -7.79 12.42
CA GLU A 21 -6.26 -8.21 11.35
C GLU A 21 -6.07 -7.35 10.09
N VAL A 22 -5.84 -6.07 10.27
CA VAL A 22 -5.61 -5.15 9.15
C VAL A 22 -4.29 -5.47 8.49
N ARG A 23 -3.24 -5.68 9.28
CA ARG A 23 -1.93 -6.05 8.75
C ARG A 23 -1.98 -7.36 7.99
N GLN A 24 -2.71 -8.35 8.54
CA GLN A 24 -2.87 -9.65 7.89
C GLN A 24 -3.59 -9.50 6.55
N HIS A 25 -4.62 -8.66 6.50
CA HIS A 25 -5.34 -8.40 5.27
C HIS A 25 -4.43 -7.78 4.20
N LEU A 26 -3.61 -6.80 4.61
CA LEU A 26 -2.68 -6.16 3.69
C LEU A 26 -1.61 -7.15 3.21
N GLU A 27 -1.10 -8.01 4.08
CA GLU A 27 -0.18 -9.06 3.69
C GLU A 27 -0.79 -10.00 2.66
N ASN A 28 -2.05 -10.37 2.85
CA ASN A 28 -2.77 -11.24 1.92
C ASN A 28 -2.90 -10.61 0.54
N LEU A 29 -2.95 -9.30 0.48
CA LEU A 29 -2.97 -8.56 -0.78
C LEU A 29 -1.59 -8.43 -1.41
N GLY A 30 -0.53 -8.74 -0.66
CA GLY A 30 0.84 -8.68 -1.16
C GLY A 30 1.70 -7.60 -0.54
N PHE A 31 1.17 -6.81 0.38
CA PHE A 31 1.94 -5.75 1.05
C PHE A 31 2.76 -6.33 2.19
N VAL A 32 4.05 -6.50 1.96
CA VAL A 32 4.97 -7.06 2.96
C VAL A 32 6.16 -6.13 3.13
N VAL A 33 6.71 -6.10 4.33
CA VAL A 33 7.92 -5.31 4.63
C VAL A 33 9.06 -5.78 3.72
N GLY A 34 9.75 -4.84 3.11
CA GLY A 34 10.82 -5.14 2.16
C GLY A 34 10.34 -5.31 0.73
N GLY A 35 9.03 -5.39 0.52
CA GLY A 35 8.47 -5.52 -0.82
C GLY A 35 8.34 -4.18 -1.53
N ASN A 36 8.24 -4.23 -2.85
CA ASN A 36 8.04 -3.05 -3.67
C ASN A 36 6.57 -2.71 -3.80
N VAL A 37 6.27 -1.44 -3.83
CA VAL A 37 4.93 -0.93 -4.14
C VAL A 37 5.07 0.27 -5.06
N SER A 38 4.23 0.34 -6.09
CA SER A 38 4.16 1.47 -7.02
C SER A 38 2.77 2.05 -6.96
N VAL A 39 2.67 3.35 -6.76
CA VAL A 39 1.38 4.04 -6.77
C VAL A 39 1.06 4.47 -8.19
N ILE A 40 -0.04 3.98 -8.74
CA ILE A 40 -0.42 4.27 -10.11
C ILE A 40 -1.32 5.48 -10.19
N ASN A 41 -2.36 5.53 -9.36
CA ASN A 41 -3.35 6.59 -9.45
C ASN A 41 -4.20 6.63 -8.18
N THR A 42 -4.93 7.73 -8.03
CA THR A 42 -5.93 7.89 -6.98
C THR A 42 -7.27 8.12 -7.66
N ILE A 43 -8.25 7.29 -7.35
CA ILE A 43 -9.59 7.37 -7.94
C ILE A 43 -10.60 7.40 -6.82
N GLY A 44 -11.35 8.50 -6.72
CA GLY A 44 -12.27 8.71 -5.61
C GLY A 44 -11.49 8.74 -4.30
N GLY A 45 -11.83 7.94 -3.34
CA GLY A 45 -11.11 7.83 -2.09
C GLY A 45 -10.12 6.68 -2.06
N ASN A 46 -9.88 6.04 -3.21
CA ASN A 46 -9.06 4.83 -3.27
C ASN A 46 -7.75 5.07 -3.99
N LEU A 47 -6.75 4.31 -3.59
CA LEU A 47 -5.43 4.33 -4.20
C LEU A 47 -5.26 3.06 -5.03
N ILE A 48 -4.83 3.22 -6.27
CA ILE A 48 -4.55 2.09 -7.16
C ILE A 48 -3.04 1.87 -7.15
N VAL A 49 -2.62 0.69 -6.76
CA VAL A 49 -1.19 0.38 -6.62
C VAL A 49 -0.84 -0.92 -7.31
N ASN A 50 0.39 -1.03 -7.76
CA ASN A 50 1.00 -2.30 -8.13
C ASN A 50 1.76 -2.81 -6.93
N VAL A 51 1.47 -4.03 -6.53
CA VAL A 51 2.19 -4.71 -5.47
C VAL A 51 2.46 -6.14 -5.93
N LYS A 52 3.72 -6.57 -5.89
CA LYS A 52 4.17 -7.81 -6.55
C LYS A 52 3.80 -7.73 -8.03
N GLU A 53 3.07 -8.70 -8.54
CA GLU A 53 2.66 -8.70 -9.94
C GLU A 53 1.17 -8.41 -10.10
N ALA A 54 0.56 -7.80 -9.08
CA ALA A 54 -0.86 -7.54 -9.05
C ALA A 54 -1.15 -6.05 -8.94
N ARG A 55 -2.29 -5.67 -9.49
CA ARG A 55 -2.81 -4.31 -9.33
C ARG A 55 -3.95 -4.37 -8.34
N VAL A 56 -3.87 -3.59 -7.29
CA VAL A 56 -4.80 -3.63 -6.17
C VAL A 56 -5.32 -2.23 -5.86
N ALA A 57 -6.61 -2.14 -5.57
CA ALA A 57 -7.22 -0.92 -5.08
C ALA A 57 -7.35 -1.01 -3.56
N ILE A 58 -6.86 -0.02 -2.85
CA ILE A 58 -7.00 0.05 -1.40
C ILE A 58 -7.58 1.40 -1.00
N SER A 59 -8.24 1.44 0.13
CA SER A 59 -8.78 2.69 0.64
C SER A 59 -7.65 3.61 1.10
N ARG A 60 -7.94 4.89 1.17
CA ARG A 60 -7.00 5.88 1.70
C ARG A 60 -6.54 5.52 3.12
N GLU A 61 -7.48 5.05 3.94
CA GLU A 61 -7.17 4.68 5.32
C GLU A 61 -6.17 3.54 5.39
N MET A 62 -6.33 2.53 4.53
CA MET A 62 -5.39 1.41 4.47
C MET A 62 -4.05 1.87 3.91
N ALA A 63 -4.06 2.72 2.90
CA ALA A 63 -2.83 3.25 2.33
C ALA A 63 -1.99 4.00 3.37
N GLN A 64 -2.64 4.70 4.29
CA GLN A 64 -1.94 5.44 5.34
C GLN A 64 -1.23 4.53 6.35
N LYS A 65 -1.54 3.25 6.36
CA LYS A 65 -0.91 2.28 7.25
C LYS A 65 0.36 1.67 6.65
N ILE A 66 0.60 1.89 5.37
CA ILE A 66 1.77 1.36 4.67
C ILE A 66 2.84 2.44 4.64
N MET A 67 3.91 2.25 5.41
CA MET A 67 5.01 3.21 5.50
C MET A 67 6.11 2.84 4.51
N VAL A 68 6.55 3.81 3.76
CA VAL A 68 7.60 3.65 2.76
C VAL A 68 8.78 4.57 3.03
#